data_5a73b6dbe85d5545e002190b7eb56efa
#
_entry.id   5a73b6dbe85d5545e002190b7eb56efa
#
_cell.length_a   1.000
_cell.length_b   1.000
_cell.length_c   1.000
_cell.angle_alpha   90.00
_cell.angle_beta   90.00
_cell.angle_gamma   90.00
#
_symmetry.space_group_name_H-M   'P 1'
#
loop_
_entity.id
_entity.type
_entity.pdbx_description
1 polymer ?
#
loop_
_entity_poly.entity_id
_entity_poly.type
_entity_poly.pdbx_seq_one_letter_code
_entity_poly.pdbx_strand_id
1 'polypeptide(L)' 'MDQKAIEIVTNYIKEHLDKSDPAQDFSVFTVWKVKALQNWKYLISSTLPDGMYYELTYNGDKAEWYLDAYKKFENRAIPN' A
#
# COMPACT_ATOMS: atom_id res chain seq x y z
N MET A 1 1.85 4.99 13.85
CA MET A 1 1.54 3.80 13.03
C MET A 1 1.15 4.18 11.61
N ASP A 2 0.13 4.99 11.45
CA ASP A 2 -0.38 5.34 10.11
C ASP A 2 0.67 6.01 9.24
N GLN A 3 1.40 6.96 9.80
CA GLN A 3 2.44 7.68 9.07
C GLN A 3 3.57 6.74 8.62
N LYS A 4 3.93 5.79 9.46
CA LYS A 4 4.95 4.80 9.12
C LYS A 4 4.49 3.89 7.98
N ALA A 5 3.23 3.48 7.99
CA ALA A 5 2.66 2.67 6.93
C ALA A 5 2.72 3.40 5.58
N ILE A 6 2.31 4.68 5.57
CA ILE A 6 2.36 5.52 4.37
C ILE A 6 3.80 5.69 3.89
N GLU A 7 4.73 5.91 4.81
CA GLU A 7 6.15 6.08 4.48
C GLU A 7 6.72 4.82 3.81
N ILE A 8 6.41 3.65 4.36
CA ILE A 8 6.90 2.38 3.81
C ILE A 8 6.43 2.20 2.37
N VAL A 9 5.15 2.43 2.10
CA VAL A 9 4.60 2.28 0.75
C VAL A 9 5.15 3.35 -0.19
N THR A 10 5.27 4.58 0.28
CA THR A 10 5.83 5.67 -0.51
C THR A 10 7.26 5.34 -0.97
N ASN A 11 8.08 4.84 -0.05
CA ASN A 11 9.46 4.46 -0.37
C ASN A 11 9.51 3.28 -1.33
N TYR A 12 8.63 2.30 -1.15
CA TYR A 12 8.54 1.16 -2.07
C TYR A 12 8.21 1.63 -3.49
N ILE A 13 7.23 2.51 -3.62
CA ILE A 13 6.82 3.04 -4.94
C ILE A 13 7.99 3.79 -5.57
N LYS A 14 8.68 4.64 -4.81
CA LYS A 14 9.82 5.40 -5.32
C LYS A 14 10.94 4.50 -5.84
N GLU A 15 11.17 3.37 -5.18
CA GLU A 15 12.18 2.41 -5.62
C GLU A 15 11.83 1.75 -6.94
N HIS A 16 10.53 1.66 -7.25
CA HIS A 16 10.04 0.95 -8.44
C HIS A 16 9.59 1.87 -9.56
N LEU A 17 9.63 3.19 -9.35
CA LEU A 17 9.34 4.13 -10.43
C LEU A 17 10.48 4.12 -11.45
N ASP A 18 10.11 4.25 -12.71
CA ASP A 18 11.07 4.37 -13.79
C ASP A 18 11.85 5.67 -13.62
N LYS A 19 13.16 5.55 -13.47
CA LYS A 19 14.05 6.70 -13.28
C LYS A 19 14.13 7.60 -14.50
N SER A 20 13.68 7.12 -15.65
CA SER A 20 13.63 7.92 -16.87
C SER A 20 12.44 8.88 -16.89
N ASP A 21 11.49 8.74 -15.96
CA ASP A 21 10.35 9.64 -15.80
C ASP A 21 10.38 10.28 -14.41
N PRO A 22 11.25 11.28 -14.20
CA PRO A 22 11.47 11.83 -12.88
C PRO A 22 10.37 12.76 -12.35
N ALA A 23 9.38 13.08 -13.16
CA ALA A 23 8.42 14.13 -12.85
C ALA A 23 7.05 13.62 -12.44
N GLN A 24 6.92 12.34 -12.12
CA GLN A 24 5.62 11.78 -11.76
C GLN A 24 5.31 12.01 -10.29
N ASP A 25 4.46 13.00 -10.03
CA ASP A 25 3.94 13.25 -8.70
C ASP A 25 2.85 12.25 -8.36
N PHE A 26 2.85 11.78 -7.13
CA PHE A 26 1.82 10.88 -6.66
C PHE A 26 1.56 11.09 -5.18
N SER A 27 0.38 10.67 -4.74
CA SER A 27 0.01 10.64 -3.33
C SER A 27 -0.32 9.22 -2.94
N VAL A 28 -0.01 8.88 -1.70
CA VAL A 28 -0.27 7.56 -1.11
C VAL A 28 -1.35 7.72 -0.05
N PHE A 29 -2.33 6.83 -0.05
CA PHE A 29 -3.45 6.93 0.87
C PHE A 29 -3.87 5.56 1.39
N THR A 30 -4.44 5.55 2.59
CA THR A 30 -4.97 4.35 3.22
C THR A 30 -6.39 4.08 2.70
N VAL A 31 -6.61 2.88 2.16
CA VAL A 31 -7.93 2.44 1.73
C VAL A 31 -8.73 1.97 2.95
N TRP A 32 -8.12 1.12 3.78
CA TRP A 32 -8.68 0.72 5.06
C TRP A 32 -7.57 0.25 5.99
N LYS A 33 -7.90 0.21 7.28
CA LYS A 33 -7.00 -0.33 8.29
C LYS A 33 -7.81 -1.07 9.35
N VAL A 34 -7.19 -2.06 9.98
CA VAL A 34 -7.79 -2.81 11.07
C VAL A 34 -6.71 -3.16 12.08
N LYS A 35 -7.09 -3.17 13.35
CA LYS A 35 -6.23 -3.58 14.44
C LYS A 35 -6.81 -4.83 15.09
N ALA A 36 -5.97 -5.82 15.31
CA ALA A 36 -6.32 -7.03 16.04
C ALA A 36 -5.22 -7.33 17.06
N LEU A 37 -5.51 -7.14 18.34
CA LEU A 37 -4.54 -7.26 19.43
C LEU A 37 -3.36 -6.30 19.22
N GLN A 38 -2.13 -6.80 19.11
CA GLN A 38 -0.94 -6.00 18.88
C GLN A 38 -0.64 -5.81 17.39
N ASN A 39 -1.46 -6.39 16.52
CA ASN A 39 -1.20 -6.38 15.08
C ASN A 39 -2.05 -5.36 14.37
N TRP A 40 -1.48 -4.74 13.34
CA TRP A 40 -2.19 -3.81 12.47
C TRP A 40 -2.14 -4.30 11.05
N LYS A 41 -3.21 -4.04 10.31
CA LYS A 41 -3.26 -4.35 8.90
C LYS A 41 -3.79 -3.16 8.12
N TYR A 42 -3.11 -2.84 7.03
CA TYR A 42 -3.43 -1.70 6.18
C TYR A 42 -3.56 -2.16 4.74
N LEU A 43 -4.55 -1.63 4.05
CA LEU A 43 -4.57 -1.66 2.59
C LEU A 43 -4.33 -0.24 2.10
N ILE A 44 -3.30 -0.06 1.31
CA ILE A 44 -2.82 1.25 0.87
C ILE A 44 -2.72 1.26 -0.65
N SER A 45 -3.00 2.40 -1.24
CA SER A 45 -2.87 2.59 -2.67
C SER A 45 -2.30 3.97 -2.96
N SER A 46 -2.18 4.30 -4.23
CA SER A 46 -1.66 5.59 -4.66
C SER A 46 -2.49 6.16 -5.79
N THR A 47 -2.22 7.40 -6.13
CA THR A 47 -2.86 8.08 -7.25
C THR A 47 -2.29 7.68 -8.60
N LEU A 48 -1.24 6.86 -8.63
CA LEU A 48 -0.67 6.37 -9.88
C LEU A 48 -1.67 5.46 -10.61
N PRO A 49 -1.78 5.56 -11.93
CA PRO A 49 -2.73 4.76 -12.70
C PRO A 49 -2.17 3.37 -13.04
N ASP A 50 -1.60 2.68 -12.06
CA ASP A 50 -0.97 1.37 -12.24
C ASP A 50 -1.79 0.21 -11.69
N GLY A 51 -2.92 0.50 -11.01
CA GLY A 51 -3.77 -0.52 -10.43
C GLY A 51 -3.17 -1.25 -9.26
N MET A 52 -2.13 -0.71 -8.63
CA MET A 52 -1.44 -1.39 -7.54
C MET A 52 -2.09 -1.11 -6.20
N TYR A 53 -2.11 -2.14 -5.36
CA TYR A 53 -2.50 -2.07 -3.96
C TYR A 53 -1.41 -2.70 -3.12
N TYR A 54 -1.23 -2.17 -1.92
CA TYR A 54 -0.19 -2.62 -1.01
C TYR A 54 -0.81 -3.00 0.32
N GLU A 55 -0.61 -4.23 0.73
CA GLU A 55 -1.08 -4.70 2.03
C GLU A 55 0.10 -4.70 2.98
N LEU A 56 -0.04 -3.92 4.06
CA LEU A 56 0.96 -3.89 5.11
C LEU A 56 0.43 -4.60 6.34
N THR A 57 1.25 -5.44 6.90
CA THR A 57 0.97 -6.10 8.16
C THR A 57 2.06 -5.72 9.15
N TYR A 58 1.66 -5.14 10.29
CA TYR A 58 2.56 -4.89 11.40
C TYR A 58 2.37 -5.98 12.46
N ASN A 59 3.43 -6.71 12.75
CA ASN A 59 3.44 -7.69 13.84
C ASN A 59 4.02 -7.02 15.08
N GLY A 60 3.15 -6.69 16.04
CA GLY A 60 3.56 -5.96 17.24
C GLY A 60 4.48 -6.74 18.15
N ASP A 61 4.37 -8.07 18.17
CA ASP A 61 5.21 -8.92 19.02
C ASP A 61 6.66 -8.92 18.53
N LYS A 62 6.86 -8.87 17.22
CA LYS A 62 8.19 -8.87 16.61
C LYS A 62 8.68 -7.49 16.21
N ALA A 63 7.81 -6.48 16.31
CA ALA A 63 8.09 -5.12 15.81
C ALA A 63 8.56 -5.12 14.36
N GLU A 64 7.86 -5.88 13.51
CA GLU A 64 8.19 -6.04 12.10
C GLU A 64 7.03 -5.66 11.21
N TRP A 65 7.35 -5.12 10.04
CA TRP A 65 6.39 -4.83 8.99
C TRP A 65 6.59 -5.79 7.82
N TYR A 66 5.47 -6.24 7.26
CA TYR A 66 5.47 -7.05 6.05
C TYR A 66 4.69 -6.31 4.98
N LEU A 67 5.26 -6.22 3.77
CA LEU A 67 4.62 -5.56 2.64
C LEU A 67 4.34 -6.57 1.54
N ASP A 68 3.08 -6.65 1.13
CA ASP A 68 2.66 -7.45 -0.02
C ASP A 68 2.10 -6.50 -1.09
N ALA A 69 2.61 -6.62 -2.30
CA ALA A 69 2.20 -5.77 -3.42
C ALA A 69 1.30 -6.57 -4.35
N TYR A 70 0.10 -6.03 -4.62
CA TYR A 70 -0.90 -6.66 -5.47
C TYR A 70 -1.27 -5.75 -6.62
N LYS A 71 -1.52 -6.33 -7.76
CA LYS A 71 -2.05 -5.58 -8.89
C LYS A 71 -3.52 -5.94 -9.08
N LYS A 72 -4.36 -4.93 -9.18
CA LYS A 72 -5.76 -5.11 -9.50
C LYS A 72 -5.87 -5.68 -10.91
N PHE A 73 -6.39 -6.88 -11.03
CA PHE A 73 -6.46 -7.59 -12.30
C PHE A 73 -7.72 -7.22 -13.08
N GLU A 74 -8.85 -7.13 -12.40
CA GLU A 74 -10.13 -6.93 -13.06
C GLU A 74 -11.12 -6.28 -12.09
N ASN A 75 -12.02 -5.49 -12.66
CA ASN A 75 -13.18 -4.99 -11.95
C ASN A 75 -14.41 -5.40 -12.75
N ARG A 76 -15.22 -6.28 -12.18
CA ARG A 76 -16.40 -6.83 -12.87
C ARG A 76 -17.65 -6.54 -12.05
N ALA A 77 -18.66 -5.96 -12.70
CA ALA A 77 -19.97 -5.80 -12.09
C ALA A 77 -20.71 -7.14 -12.17
N ILE A 78 -21.15 -7.63 -11.02
CA ILE A 78 -21.89 -8.90 -10.93
C ILE A 78 -23.28 -8.58 -10.41
N PRO A 79 -24.36 -8.82 -11.21
CA PRO A 79 -25.72 -8.56 -10.74
C PRO A 79 -26.06 -9.43 -9.53
N ASN A 80 -26.92 -8.87 -8.67
CA ASN A 80 -27.36 -9.59 -7.48
C ASN A 80 -28.31 -10.76 -7.85
#